data_4a5ad3966b01f8b94297e43deadee26f
#
_entry.id   4a5ad3966b01f8b94297e43deadee26f
#
_cell.length_a   1.000
_cell.length_b   1.000
_cell.length_c   1.000
_cell.angle_alpha   90.00
_cell.angle_beta   90.00
_cell.angle_gamma   90.00
#
_symmetry.space_group_name_H-M   'P 1'
#
loop_
_entity.id
_entity.type
_entity.pdbx_description
1 polymer ?
#
loop_
_entity_poly.entity_id
_entity_poly.type
_entity_poly.pdbx_seq_one_letter_code
_entity_poly.pdbx_strand_id
1 'polypeptide(L)'
;MKQYRKWSLASLFVCLFFLCGCDSTSMKDVAVSSPEILSFSPESGSIGSEIVVTGEYLDDVVSATIGGGKAVILQKVSNRRLSLKVTNQARSGKIVLVNSIGEGVSEGDFILEYPAPVVSQAGMPSEVEMGNNLLLSGSSMNVVSAVLFTAEGGTEGNEAEIISQSENEIVV
;
A
#
# COMPACT_ATOMS: atom_id res chain seq x y z
N MET A 1 -30.23 -35.92 84.14
CA MET A 1 -29.08 -35.15 83.73
C MET A 1 -28.97 -35.13 82.19
N LYS A 2 -29.30 -34.01 81.56
CA LYS A 2 -29.25 -33.84 80.10
C LYS A 2 -27.93 -33.19 79.70
N GLN A 3 -27.09 -33.93 78.97
CA GLN A 3 -25.87 -33.45 78.39
C GLN A 3 -26.21 -32.70 77.07
N TYR A 4 -25.97 -31.40 77.03
CA TYR A 4 -26.05 -30.61 75.80
C TYR A 4 -24.65 -30.67 75.14
N ARG A 5 -24.62 -31.30 73.96
CA ARG A 5 -23.43 -31.28 73.09
C ARG A 5 -23.34 -29.86 72.48
N LYS A 6 -22.32 -29.13 72.89
CA LYS A 6 -21.88 -27.88 72.26
C LYS A 6 -21.36 -28.20 70.85
N TRP A 7 -22.11 -27.88 69.85
CA TRP A 7 -21.63 -27.88 68.50
C TRP A 7 -20.84 -26.57 68.27
N SER A 8 -19.59 -26.73 67.97
CA SER A 8 -18.66 -25.66 67.73
C SER A 8 -19.07 -24.90 66.46
N LEU A 9 -19.33 -23.61 66.61
CA LEU A 9 -19.58 -22.64 65.55
C LEU A 9 -18.41 -22.41 64.58
N ALA A 10 -17.34 -23.17 64.73
CA ALA A 10 -16.15 -23.11 63.91
C ALA A 10 -16.31 -23.82 62.54
N SER A 11 -17.35 -24.65 62.33
CA SER A 11 -17.51 -25.40 61.10
C SER A 11 -18.38 -24.70 60.04
N LEU A 12 -19.01 -23.57 60.38
CA LEU A 12 -19.87 -22.80 59.45
C LEU A 12 -19.11 -21.70 58.69
N PHE A 13 -17.84 -21.45 59.05
CA PHE A 13 -17.06 -20.33 58.44
C PHE A 13 -16.14 -20.80 57.32
N VAL A 14 -16.02 -22.12 57.08
CA VAL A 14 -15.14 -22.70 56.04
C VAL A 14 -15.85 -22.86 54.67
N CYS A 15 -17.17 -22.86 54.62
CA CYS A 15 -17.92 -23.04 53.37
C CYS A 15 -18.26 -21.77 52.60
N LEU A 16 -17.92 -20.57 53.11
CA LEU A 16 -18.25 -19.29 52.43
C LEU A 16 -17.09 -18.68 51.64
N PHE A 17 -15.92 -19.35 51.62
CA PHE A 17 -14.73 -18.84 50.88
C PHE A 17 -14.46 -19.50 49.56
N PHE A 18 -15.34 -20.40 49.05
CA PHE A 18 -15.11 -21.14 47.80
C PHE A 18 -16.01 -20.73 46.63
N LEU A 19 -16.73 -19.58 46.71
CA LEU A 19 -17.55 -19.09 45.59
C LEU A 19 -17.09 -17.71 45.07
N CYS A 20 -15.84 -17.30 45.31
CA CYS A 20 -15.23 -16.24 44.53
C CYS A 20 -14.27 -16.88 43.52
N GLY A 21 -14.82 -17.69 42.63
CA GLY A 21 -14.22 -18.00 41.35
C GLY A 21 -14.20 -16.69 40.57
N CYS A 22 -13.13 -15.90 40.78
CA CYS A 22 -12.75 -14.88 39.83
C CYS A 22 -12.41 -15.63 38.56
N ASP A 23 -13.39 -15.76 37.66
CA ASP A 23 -13.12 -16.02 36.27
C ASP A 23 -12.26 -14.87 35.78
N SER A 24 -10.95 -15.06 35.87
CA SER A 24 -10.01 -14.27 35.11
C SER A 24 -10.31 -14.57 33.65
N THR A 25 -11.31 -13.88 33.11
CA THR A 25 -11.37 -13.66 31.67
C THR A 25 -10.01 -13.10 31.32
N SER A 26 -9.13 -13.98 30.90
CA SER A 26 -7.87 -13.64 30.28
C SER A 26 -8.23 -12.72 29.11
N MET A 27 -8.29 -11.41 29.37
CA MET A 27 -8.13 -10.45 28.30
C MET A 27 -6.80 -10.85 27.68
N LYS A 28 -6.85 -11.47 26.50
CA LYS A 28 -5.70 -11.50 25.65
C LYS A 28 -5.22 -10.06 25.61
N ASP A 29 -4.09 -9.78 26.23
CA ASP A 29 -3.34 -8.57 25.95
C ASP A 29 -3.08 -8.64 24.45
N VAL A 30 -3.93 -7.97 23.68
CA VAL A 30 -3.64 -7.69 22.30
C VAL A 30 -2.47 -6.72 22.39
N ALA A 31 -1.28 -7.25 22.21
CA ALA A 31 -0.08 -6.43 22.17
C ALA A 31 -0.27 -5.46 21.01
N VAL A 32 -0.62 -4.24 21.34
CA VAL A 32 -0.78 -3.15 20.36
C VAL A 32 0.63 -2.64 20.10
N SER A 33 1.12 -2.83 18.90
CA SER A 33 2.44 -2.42 18.45
C SER A 33 2.33 -1.68 17.12
N SER A 34 3.39 -0.97 16.73
CA SER A 34 3.49 -0.45 15.37
C SER A 34 3.45 -1.58 14.35
N PRO A 35 2.96 -1.36 13.14
CA PRO A 35 2.99 -2.37 12.09
C PRO A 35 4.43 -2.81 11.81
N GLU A 36 4.63 -4.10 11.54
CA GLU A 36 5.90 -4.63 11.07
C GLU A 36 5.68 -5.27 9.70
N ILE A 37 6.49 -4.88 8.70
CA ILE A 37 6.43 -5.41 7.35
C ILE A 37 7.57 -6.42 7.20
N LEU A 38 7.23 -7.70 7.07
CA LEU A 38 8.21 -8.76 6.85
C LEU A 38 8.49 -8.98 5.36
N SER A 39 7.44 -8.88 4.52
CA SER A 39 7.56 -9.03 3.08
C SER A 39 6.35 -8.42 2.37
N PHE A 40 6.50 -8.20 1.07
CA PHE A 40 5.39 -7.84 0.20
C PHE A 40 5.57 -8.46 -1.19
N SER A 41 4.49 -8.64 -1.90
CA SER A 41 4.49 -9.22 -3.25
C SER A 41 3.28 -8.73 -4.04
N PRO A 42 3.46 -8.39 -5.33
CA PRO A 42 4.70 -8.35 -6.08
C PRO A 42 5.63 -7.21 -5.65
N GLU A 43 6.92 -7.28 -6.00
CA GLU A 43 7.92 -6.23 -5.71
C GLU A 43 7.87 -5.10 -6.74
N SER A 44 7.20 -5.33 -7.89
CA SER A 44 6.96 -4.31 -8.91
C SER A 44 5.54 -4.41 -9.47
N GLY A 45 5.07 -3.33 -10.06
CA GLY A 45 3.78 -3.27 -10.72
C GLY A 45 3.37 -1.86 -11.12
N SER A 46 2.33 -1.76 -11.93
CA SER A 46 1.79 -0.50 -12.43
C SER A 46 0.73 0.10 -11.52
N ILE A 47 0.29 1.32 -11.83
CA ILE A 47 -0.88 1.94 -11.20
C ILE A 47 -2.10 1.01 -11.33
N GLY A 48 -2.79 0.79 -10.22
CA GLY A 48 -3.92 -0.13 -10.15
C GLY A 48 -3.58 -1.54 -9.67
N SER A 49 -2.31 -1.94 -9.66
CA SER A 49 -1.87 -3.24 -9.17
C SER A 49 -2.18 -3.42 -7.69
N GLU A 50 -2.41 -4.66 -7.31
CA GLU A 50 -2.58 -5.07 -5.91
C GLU A 50 -1.26 -5.63 -5.37
N ILE A 51 -0.90 -5.19 -4.17
CA ILE A 51 0.26 -5.66 -3.41
C ILE A 51 -0.26 -6.32 -2.15
N VAL A 52 0.18 -7.53 -1.89
CA VAL A 52 -0.07 -8.23 -0.64
C VAL A 52 1.11 -8.01 0.29
N VAL A 53 0.85 -7.42 1.45
CA VAL A 53 1.84 -7.22 2.51
C VAL A 53 1.63 -8.27 3.59
N THR A 54 2.72 -8.89 4.02
CA THR A 54 2.78 -9.86 5.10
C THR A 54 3.66 -9.31 6.22
N GLY A 55 3.19 -9.43 7.46
CA GLY A 55 3.88 -8.84 8.60
C GLY A 55 3.22 -9.18 9.92
N GLU A 56 3.34 -8.28 10.89
CA GLU A 56 2.68 -8.36 12.21
C GLU A 56 1.95 -7.03 12.49
N TYR A 57 0.87 -7.09 13.28
CA TYR A 57 0.06 -5.93 13.71
C TYR A 57 -0.54 -5.12 12.53
N LEU A 58 -0.99 -5.84 11.48
CA LEU A 58 -1.52 -5.24 10.25
C LEU A 58 -3.03 -4.96 10.29
N ASP A 59 -3.77 -5.50 11.24
CA ASP A 59 -5.22 -5.33 11.39
C ASP A 59 -5.63 -3.90 11.78
N ASP A 60 -4.78 -3.18 12.52
CA ASP A 60 -5.04 -1.81 12.98
C ASP A 60 -4.43 -0.71 12.09
N VAL A 61 -3.85 -1.09 10.95
CA VAL A 61 -3.28 -0.12 9.99
C VAL A 61 -4.37 0.82 9.48
N VAL A 62 -4.18 2.12 9.60
CA VAL A 62 -5.13 3.16 9.17
C VAL A 62 -4.71 3.86 7.89
N SER A 63 -3.43 3.88 7.58
CA SER A 63 -2.93 4.46 6.33
C SER A 63 -1.73 3.70 5.79
N ALA A 64 -1.55 3.82 4.47
CA ALA A 64 -0.44 3.21 3.74
C ALA A 64 0.08 4.17 2.67
N THR A 65 1.40 4.16 2.47
CA THR A 65 2.05 4.88 1.37
C THR A 65 3.04 3.97 0.65
N ILE A 66 3.31 4.27 -0.62
CA ILE A 66 4.30 3.60 -1.45
C ILE A 66 5.17 4.69 -2.08
N GLY A 67 6.47 4.70 -1.75
CA GLY A 67 7.39 5.74 -2.20
C GLY A 67 6.95 7.16 -1.78
N GLY A 68 6.31 7.28 -0.61
CA GLY A 68 5.76 8.53 -0.08
C GLY A 68 4.40 8.94 -0.67
N GLY A 69 3.92 8.28 -1.72
CA GLY A 69 2.59 8.52 -2.27
C GLY A 69 1.52 7.64 -1.63
N LYS A 70 0.30 8.16 -1.51
CA LYS A 70 -0.80 7.46 -0.84
C LYS A 70 -1.18 6.16 -1.58
N ALA A 71 -1.29 5.06 -0.84
CA ALA A 71 -1.87 3.80 -1.28
C ALA A 71 -3.28 3.59 -0.69
N VAL A 72 -4.09 2.76 -1.32
CA VAL A 72 -5.41 2.38 -0.81
C VAL A 72 -5.32 1.01 -0.17
N ILE A 73 -5.77 0.91 1.08
CA ILE A 73 -5.93 -0.38 1.75
C ILE A 73 -7.19 -1.03 1.19
N LEU A 74 -7.03 -2.12 0.44
CA LEU A 74 -8.15 -2.87 -0.13
C LEU A 74 -8.81 -3.76 0.91
N GLN A 75 -7.99 -4.54 1.61
CA GLN A 75 -8.48 -5.51 2.58
C GLN A 75 -7.44 -5.77 3.67
N LYS A 76 -7.90 -5.83 4.90
CA LYS A 76 -7.16 -6.34 6.04
C LYS A 76 -7.60 -7.79 6.27
N VAL A 77 -6.78 -8.74 5.84
CA VAL A 77 -7.14 -10.17 5.88
C VAL A 77 -6.97 -10.73 7.28
N SER A 78 -5.93 -10.27 7.98
CA SER A 78 -5.61 -10.65 9.36
C SER A 78 -4.60 -9.68 9.95
N ASN A 79 -4.20 -9.87 11.21
CA ASN A 79 -3.11 -9.11 11.83
C ASN A 79 -1.74 -9.33 11.14
N ARG A 80 -1.65 -10.31 10.22
CA ARG A 80 -0.42 -10.69 9.51
C ARG A 80 -0.46 -10.45 8.01
N ARG A 81 -1.60 -10.03 7.46
CA ARG A 81 -1.76 -9.88 6.02
C ARG A 81 -2.77 -8.80 5.67
N LEU A 82 -2.37 -7.89 4.79
CA LEU A 82 -3.25 -6.91 4.18
C LEU A 82 -2.94 -6.73 2.69
N SER A 83 -3.91 -6.22 1.93
CA SER A 83 -3.76 -5.89 0.51
C SER A 83 -3.81 -4.39 0.32
N LEU A 84 -2.90 -3.89 -0.51
CA LEU A 84 -2.82 -2.50 -0.93
C LEU A 84 -3.05 -2.38 -2.43
N LYS A 85 -3.65 -1.26 -2.86
CA LYS A 85 -3.72 -0.87 -4.26
C LYS A 85 -2.76 0.27 -4.54
N VAL A 86 -1.97 0.12 -5.60
CA VAL A 86 -1.08 1.15 -6.12
C VAL A 86 -1.94 2.27 -6.75
N THR A 87 -1.80 3.50 -6.27
CA THR A 87 -2.52 4.66 -6.80
C THR A 87 -1.65 5.46 -7.76
N ASN A 88 -2.24 6.45 -8.43
CA ASN A 88 -1.52 7.41 -9.27
C ASN A 88 -0.60 8.36 -8.48
N GLN A 89 -0.70 8.37 -7.14
CA GLN A 89 0.20 9.13 -6.27
C GLN A 89 1.42 8.31 -5.83
N ALA A 90 1.38 6.98 -6.00
CA ALA A 90 2.47 6.10 -5.65
C ALA A 90 3.72 6.39 -6.49
N ARG A 91 4.87 6.11 -5.91
CA ARG A 91 6.19 6.20 -6.56
C ARG A 91 6.99 4.96 -6.18
N SER A 92 8.05 4.69 -6.92
CA SER A 92 9.02 3.68 -6.50
C SER A 92 9.62 4.06 -5.14
N GLY A 93 9.77 3.07 -4.24
CA GLY A 93 10.33 3.27 -2.91
C GLY A 93 9.64 2.42 -1.84
N LYS A 94 9.90 2.75 -0.58
CA LYS A 94 9.42 2.00 0.59
C LYS A 94 7.90 2.01 0.70
N ILE A 95 7.37 0.88 1.15
CA ILE A 95 6.01 0.79 1.66
C ILE A 95 6.04 1.18 3.13
N VAL A 96 5.21 2.14 3.51
CA VAL A 96 5.04 2.57 4.90
C VAL A 96 3.60 2.35 5.30
N LEU A 97 3.41 1.65 6.42
CA LEU A 97 2.13 1.42 7.06
C LEU A 97 2.08 2.15 8.39
N VAL A 98 0.95 2.75 8.70
CA VAL A 98 0.77 3.53 9.93
C VAL A 98 -0.47 3.03 10.68
N ASN A 99 -0.34 2.85 11.98
CA ASN A 99 -1.45 2.68 12.92
C ASN A 99 -1.40 3.75 14.02
N SER A 100 -2.22 3.64 15.06
CA SER A 100 -2.27 4.60 16.17
C SER A 100 -1.02 4.62 17.05
N ILE A 101 -0.17 3.59 16.96
CA ILE A 101 1.03 3.42 17.79
C ILE A 101 2.27 3.95 17.09
N GLY A 102 2.36 3.76 15.77
CA GLY A 102 3.53 4.17 15.01
C GLY A 102 3.48 3.72 13.55
N GLU A 103 4.64 3.71 12.94
CA GLU A 103 4.82 3.31 11.54
C GLU A 103 5.71 2.07 11.41
N GLY A 104 5.44 1.29 10.35
CA GLY A 104 6.26 0.20 9.89
C GLY A 104 6.70 0.46 8.45
N VAL A 105 7.97 0.21 8.17
CA VAL A 105 8.60 0.48 6.87
C VAL A 105 9.12 -0.83 6.27
N SER A 106 8.90 -1.05 4.99
CA SER A 106 9.42 -2.22 4.29
C SER A 106 10.95 -2.21 4.19
N GLU A 107 11.58 -3.38 4.20
CA GLU A 107 13.01 -3.51 3.96
C GLU A 107 13.36 -3.27 2.48
N GLY A 108 12.58 -3.86 1.56
CA GLY A 108 12.71 -3.67 0.12
C GLY A 108 11.94 -2.45 -0.39
N ASP A 109 12.29 -2.00 -1.60
CA ASP A 109 11.56 -0.96 -2.34
C ASP A 109 10.59 -1.59 -3.31
N PHE A 110 9.38 -1.04 -3.41
CA PHE A 110 8.46 -1.34 -4.50
C PHE A 110 8.87 -0.56 -5.74
N ILE A 111 8.90 -1.22 -6.90
CA ILE A 111 9.23 -0.61 -8.19
C ILE A 111 7.93 -0.29 -8.93
N LEU A 112 7.63 1.00 -9.10
CA LEU A 112 6.50 1.42 -9.91
C LEU A 112 6.87 1.32 -11.39
N GLU A 113 6.16 0.46 -12.11
CA GLU A 113 6.33 0.25 -13.53
C GLU A 113 5.34 1.13 -14.31
N TYR A 114 5.86 1.81 -15.31
CA TYR A 114 5.04 2.54 -16.27
C TYR A 114 5.00 1.75 -17.57
N PRO A 115 3.83 1.54 -18.17
CA PRO A 115 3.76 0.95 -19.49
C PRO A 115 4.53 1.85 -20.47
N ALA A 116 5.30 1.22 -21.37
CA ALA A 116 6.02 1.96 -22.40
C ALA A 116 5.02 2.77 -23.28
N PRO A 117 5.36 4.02 -23.63
CA PRO A 117 4.52 4.81 -24.52
C PRO A 117 4.47 4.15 -25.90
N VAL A 118 3.28 4.15 -26.49
CA VAL A 118 3.07 3.65 -27.86
C VAL A 118 2.48 4.78 -28.67
N VAL A 119 3.19 5.19 -29.71
CA VAL A 119 2.71 6.21 -30.65
C VAL A 119 1.87 5.54 -31.75
N SER A 120 0.67 6.04 -31.96
CA SER A 120 -0.19 5.59 -33.05
C SER A 120 0.23 6.28 -34.37
N GLN A 121 0.43 5.49 -35.41
CA GLN A 121 0.68 6.03 -36.76
C GLN A 121 -0.60 6.52 -37.44
N ALA A 122 -1.76 6.15 -36.93
CA ALA A 122 -3.04 6.58 -37.45
C ALA A 122 -3.26 8.08 -37.21
N GLY A 123 -3.40 8.85 -38.26
CA GLY A 123 -3.59 10.30 -38.21
C GLY A 123 -2.30 11.13 -38.10
N MET A 124 -1.13 10.50 -38.14
CA MET A 124 0.13 11.22 -38.29
C MET A 124 0.21 11.90 -39.65
N PRO A 125 0.50 13.21 -39.72
CA PRO A 125 0.76 13.86 -40.99
C PRO A 125 2.07 13.33 -41.60
N SER A 126 2.13 13.23 -42.94
CA SER A 126 3.33 12.82 -43.64
C SER A 126 4.45 13.86 -43.60
N GLU A 127 4.08 15.11 -43.43
CA GLU A 127 4.98 16.25 -43.38
C GLU A 127 4.50 17.28 -42.34
N VAL A 128 5.41 17.88 -41.63
CA VAL A 128 5.17 18.97 -40.67
C VAL A 128 6.19 20.06 -40.93
N GLU A 129 5.71 21.29 -41.14
CA GLU A 129 6.59 22.45 -41.29
C GLU A 129 7.21 22.83 -39.94
N MET A 130 8.49 23.26 -39.95
CA MET A 130 9.16 23.73 -38.75
C MET A 130 8.41 24.91 -38.12
N GLY A 131 8.19 24.81 -36.80
CA GLY A 131 7.46 25.83 -36.02
C GLY A 131 5.96 25.58 -35.91
N ASN A 132 5.42 24.56 -36.56
CA ASN A 132 4.05 24.12 -36.34
C ASN A 132 3.97 23.05 -35.27
N ASN A 133 2.87 23.04 -34.53
CA ASN A 133 2.62 22.03 -33.52
C ASN A 133 2.26 20.68 -34.17
N LEU A 134 2.81 19.60 -33.62
CA LEU A 134 2.49 18.24 -34.01
C LEU A 134 1.75 17.53 -32.87
N LEU A 135 0.57 16.98 -33.19
CA LEU A 135 -0.17 16.13 -32.28
C LEU A 135 0.27 14.68 -32.44
N LEU A 136 0.79 14.10 -31.39
CA LEU A 136 1.12 12.68 -31.29
C LEU A 136 0.06 11.98 -30.45
N SER A 137 -0.69 11.06 -31.04
CA SER A 137 -1.70 10.26 -30.34
C SER A 137 -1.15 8.87 -30.02
N GLY A 138 -1.60 8.27 -28.91
CA GLY A 138 -1.10 6.96 -28.52
C GLY A 138 -1.65 6.45 -27.21
N SER A 139 -0.86 5.69 -26.49
CA SER A 139 -1.14 5.24 -25.13
C SER A 139 0.07 5.47 -24.23
N SER A 140 -0.19 5.68 -22.94
CA SER A 140 0.86 5.97 -21.94
C SER A 140 1.73 7.18 -22.30
N MET A 141 1.13 8.15 -22.99
CA MET A 141 1.84 9.34 -23.44
C MET A 141 2.22 10.26 -22.27
N ASN A 142 1.51 10.18 -21.16
CA ASN A 142 1.74 10.95 -19.93
C ASN A 142 3.07 10.62 -19.19
N VAL A 143 3.75 9.55 -19.58
CA VAL A 143 5.06 9.16 -19.00
C VAL A 143 6.25 9.55 -19.88
N VAL A 144 5.99 10.13 -21.05
CA VAL A 144 7.02 10.58 -21.98
C VAL A 144 7.72 11.79 -21.38
N SER A 145 9.06 11.76 -21.30
CA SER A 145 9.89 12.83 -20.78
C SER A 145 10.53 13.70 -21.87
N ALA A 146 10.68 13.15 -23.08
CA ALA A 146 11.24 13.85 -24.24
C ALA A 146 10.71 13.26 -25.53
N VAL A 147 10.57 14.09 -26.55
CA VAL A 147 10.25 13.71 -27.94
C VAL A 147 11.41 14.12 -28.82
N LEU A 148 11.99 13.15 -29.53
CA LEU A 148 13.14 13.38 -30.42
C LEU A 148 12.74 13.10 -31.86
N PHE A 149 13.05 14.05 -32.74
CA PHE A 149 12.96 13.86 -34.20
C PHE A 149 14.30 13.42 -34.74
N THR A 150 14.39 12.17 -35.15
CA THR A 150 15.61 11.60 -35.72
C THR A 150 15.47 11.41 -37.23
N ALA A 151 16.55 11.59 -37.98
CA ALA A 151 16.58 11.19 -39.37
C ALA A 151 16.47 9.66 -39.47
N GLU A 152 15.98 9.14 -40.61
CA GLU A 152 15.90 7.71 -40.86
C GLU A 152 17.27 7.03 -40.71
N GLY A 153 17.35 6.06 -39.81
CA GLY A 153 18.60 5.33 -39.48
C GLY A 153 19.59 6.10 -38.60
N GLY A 154 19.25 7.33 -38.18
CA GLY A 154 20.07 8.12 -37.26
C GLY A 154 19.83 7.77 -35.78
N THR A 155 20.86 8.01 -34.96
CA THR A 155 20.76 7.85 -33.48
C THR A 155 20.69 9.20 -32.76
N GLU A 156 20.99 10.28 -33.44
CA GLU A 156 20.92 11.65 -32.90
C GLU A 156 19.68 12.34 -33.47
N GLY A 157 18.95 13.05 -32.62
CA GLY A 157 17.75 13.77 -32.98
C GLY A 157 17.65 15.13 -32.31
N ASN A 158 16.83 16.01 -32.89
CA ASN A 158 16.47 17.26 -32.26
C ASN A 158 15.31 17.05 -31.29
N GLU A 159 15.46 17.52 -30.07
CA GLU A 159 14.41 17.46 -29.05
C GLU A 159 13.36 18.52 -29.34
N ALA A 160 12.09 18.11 -29.30
CA ALA A 160 10.95 18.99 -29.40
C ALA A 160 10.45 19.38 -28.00
N GLU A 161 9.98 20.62 -27.89
CA GLU A 161 9.34 21.10 -26.66
C GLU A 161 7.95 20.46 -26.52
N ILE A 162 7.67 19.86 -25.36
CA ILE A 162 6.35 19.33 -25.03
C ILE A 162 5.47 20.50 -24.57
N ILE A 163 4.50 20.90 -25.39
CA ILE A 163 3.58 22.02 -25.12
C ILE A 163 2.45 21.56 -24.21
N SER A 164 1.91 20.36 -24.47
CA SER A 164 0.89 19.75 -23.61
C SER A 164 0.97 18.23 -23.68
N GLN A 165 0.52 17.58 -22.61
CA GLN A 165 0.62 16.13 -22.45
C GLN A 165 -0.59 15.59 -21.70
N SER A 166 -1.13 14.47 -22.18
CA SER A 166 -2.19 13.69 -21.55
C SER A 166 -1.85 12.19 -21.61
N GLU A 167 -2.74 11.33 -21.14
CA GLU A 167 -2.54 9.88 -21.23
C GLU A 167 -2.48 9.37 -22.68
N ASN A 168 -3.21 10.01 -23.58
CA ASN A 168 -3.38 9.55 -24.97
C ASN A 168 -2.76 10.48 -26.01
N GLU A 169 -2.31 11.66 -25.64
CA GLU A 169 -1.87 12.68 -26.58
C GLU A 169 -0.72 13.51 -26.04
N ILE A 170 0.20 13.86 -26.92
CA ILE A 170 1.24 14.88 -26.69
C ILE A 170 1.19 15.87 -27.86
N VAL A 171 1.32 17.15 -27.53
CA VAL A 171 1.53 18.22 -28.50
C VAL A 171 2.96 18.72 -28.35
N VAL A 172 3.70 18.71 -29.42
CA VAL A 172 5.06 19.22 -29.52
C VAL A 172 5.18 20.30 -30.57
#